data_ac9ac5cc7aac2bf58bc4b733afa253ca
#
_entry.id   ac9ac5cc7aac2bf58bc4b733afa253ca
#
_cell.length_a   1.000
_cell.length_b   1.000
_cell.length_c   1.000
_cell.angle_alpha   90.00
_cell.angle_beta   90.00
_cell.angle_gamma   90.00
#
_symmetry.space_group_name_H-M   'P 1'
#
loop_
_entity.id
_entity.type
_entity.pdbx_description
1 polymer ?
#
loop_
_entity_poly.entity_id
_entity_poly.type
_entity_poly.pdbx_seq_one_letter_code
_entity_poly.pdbx_strand_id
1 'polypeptide(L)'
;WEGEEGFNFVFGMAPRIAVASLIAFLAGSFLNAYVMSKMKIASNGKNFSLRAIVSTLIGESADSPIFFPIAFAGLIPAGELLIMIGTQAVLKSLYEVIILPVTIRVVKYIKKVDGNDVYDLGTSYNILKVKDI
;
A
#
# COMPACT_ATOMS: atom_id res chain seq x y z
N TRP A 1 -36.71 14.20 8.36
CA TRP A 1 -35.82 13.41 9.22
C TRP A 1 -34.59 14.23 9.62
N GLU A 2 -34.39 14.40 10.91
CA GLU A 2 -33.33 15.28 11.44
C GLU A 2 -31.89 14.90 11.04
N GLY A 3 -31.66 13.66 10.61
CA GLY A 3 -30.34 13.17 10.15
C GLY A 3 -30.14 13.17 8.65
N GLU A 4 -31.11 13.60 7.85
CA GLU A 4 -31.10 13.49 6.38
C GLU A 4 -29.90 14.21 5.74
N GLU A 5 -29.58 15.42 6.19
CA GLU A 5 -28.44 16.18 5.64
C GLU A 5 -27.12 15.48 5.91
N GLY A 6 -26.92 14.98 7.13
CA GLY A 6 -25.73 14.21 7.49
C GLY A 6 -25.61 12.91 6.72
N PHE A 7 -26.73 12.20 6.56
CA PHE A 7 -26.80 10.97 5.77
C PHE A 7 -26.43 11.22 4.30
N ASN A 8 -27.06 12.21 3.69
CA ASN A 8 -26.81 12.57 2.28
C ASN A 8 -25.39 13.04 2.07
N PHE A 9 -24.79 13.77 3.01
CA PHE A 9 -23.40 14.19 2.97
C PHE A 9 -22.45 12.98 2.97
N VAL A 10 -22.61 12.08 3.93
CA VAL A 10 -21.74 10.90 4.07
C VAL A 10 -21.87 9.97 2.87
N PHE A 11 -23.11 9.65 2.45
CA PHE A 11 -23.33 8.77 1.31
C PHE A 11 -23.02 9.42 -0.03
N GLY A 12 -23.15 10.73 -0.16
CA GLY A 12 -22.72 11.47 -1.34
C GLY A 12 -21.19 11.44 -1.55
N MET A 13 -20.44 11.30 -0.47
CA MET A 13 -18.98 11.16 -0.54
C MET A 13 -18.48 9.73 -0.81
N ALA A 14 -19.30 8.73 -0.55
CA ALA A 14 -18.91 7.32 -0.66
C ALA A 14 -18.31 6.94 -2.03
N PRO A 15 -18.89 7.34 -3.17
CA PRO A 15 -18.33 7.03 -4.49
C PRO A 15 -16.94 7.66 -4.70
N ARG A 16 -16.75 8.89 -4.24
CA ARG A 16 -15.48 9.62 -4.32
C ARG A 16 -14.40 8.94 -3.49
N ILE A 17 -14.74 8.54 -2.26
CA ILE A 17 -13.84 7.81 -1.37
C ILE A 17 -13.48 6.45 -1.97
N ALA A 18 -14.45 5.73 -2.55
CA ALA A 18 -14.23 4.44 -3.17
C ALA A 18 -13.25 4.54 -4.36
N VAL A 19 -13.44 5.52 -5.24
CA VAL A 19 -12.53 5.76 -6.37
C VAL A 19 -11.14 6.17 -5.89
N ALA A 20 -11.05 7.09 -4.93
CA ALA A 20 -9.79 7.50 -4.34
C ALA A 20 -9.03 6.33 -3.72
N SER A 21 -9.74 5.48 -2.97
CA SER A 21 -9.20 4.27 -2.35
C SER A 21 -8.68 3.27 -3.37
N LEU A 22 -9.43 3.03 -4.45
CA LEU A 22 -9.00 2.13 -5.51
C LEU A 22 -7.72 2.61 -6.19
N ILE A 23 -7.67 3.87 -6.59
CA ILE A 23 -6.49 4.46 -7.27
C ILE A 23 -5.27 4.41 -6.35
N ALA A 24 -5.42 4.85 -5.11
CA ALA A 24 -4.36 4.86 -4.11
C ALA A 24 -3.86 3.45 -3.79
N PHE A 25 -4.77 2.51 -3.58
CA PHE A 25 -4.46 1.10 -3.34
C PHE A 25 -3.67 0.48 -4.49
N LEU A 26 -4.09 0.69 -5.73
CA LEU A 26 -3.37 0.16 -6.90
C LEU A 26 -1.96 0.75 -6.99
N ALA A 27 -1.82 2.06 -6.83
CA ALA A 27 -0.51 2.72 -6.88
C ALA A 27 0.42 2.27 -5.75
N GLY A 28 -0.08 2.27 -4.50
CA GLY A 28 0.69 1.86 -3.32
C GLY A 28 1.08 0.40 -3.36
N SER A 29 0.14 -0.49 -3.69
CA SER A 29 0.39 -1.93 -3.79
C SER A 29 1.38 -2.27 -4.89
N PHE A 30 1.25 -1.65 -6.05
CA PHE A 30 2.19 -1.84 -7.15
C PHE A 30 3.61 -1.41 -6.77
N LEU A 31 3.73 -0.23 -6.16
CA LEU A 31 5.02 0.30 -5.74
C LEU A 31 5.65 -0.56 -4.63
N ASN A 32 4.86 -1.00 -3.67
CA ASN A 32 5.30 -1.93 -2.62
C ASN A 32 5.82 -3.24 -3.23
N ALA A 33 5.07 -3.87 -4.12
CA ALA A 33 5.48 -5.10 -4.79
C ALA A 33 6.75 -4.91 -5.63
N TYR A 34 6.84 -3.81 -6.37
CA TYR A 34 8.02 -3.47 -7.16
C TYR A 34 9.27 -3.33 -6.29
N VAL A 35 9.20 -2.56 -5.22
CA VAL A 35 10.33 -2.35 -4.30
C VAL A 35 10.73 -3.66 -3.62
N MET A 36 9.75 -4.43 -3.13
CA MET A 36 9.99 -5.73 -2.50
C MET A 36 10.74 -6.68 -3.44
N SER A 37 10.32 -6.77 -4.70
CA SER A 37 10.94 -7.60 -5.71
C SER A 37 12.37 -7.14 -6.04
N LYS A 38 12.57 -5.84 -6.28
CA LYS A 38 13.91 -5.29 -6.56
C LYS A 38 14.87 -5.48 -5.38
N MET A 39 14.41 -5.27 -4.17
CA MET A 39 15.21 -5.52 -2.97
C MET A 39 15.51 -7.01 -2.77
N LYS A 40 14.60 -7.92 -3.17
CA LYS A 40 14.86 -9.36 -3.13
C LYS A 40 16.03 -9.76 -4.03
N ILE A 41 16.05 -9.22 -5.26
CA ILE A 41 17.15 -9.45 -6.21
C ILE A 41 18.46 -8.88 -5.64
N ALA A 42 18.45 -7.63 -5.18
CA ALA A 42 19.64 -6.95 -4.65
C ALA A 42 20.24 -7.63 -3.41
N SER A 43 19.41 -8.24 -2.56
CA SER A 43 19.85 -8.91 -1.32
C SER A 43 20.01 -10.44 -1.46
N ASN A 44 19.89 -11.00 -2.67
CA ASN A 44 19.91 -12.44 -2.92
C ASN A 44 18.92 -13.21 -2.01
N GLY A 45 17.72 -12.66 -1.82
CA GLY A 45 16.67 -13.25 -0.98
C GLY A 45 16.84 -13.09 0.53
N LYS A 46 17.93 -12.45 0.97
CA LYS A 46 18.21 -12.20 2.39
C LYS A 46 17.42 -10.97 2.92
N ASN A 47 17.49 -10.77 4.23
CA ASN A 47 16.93 -9.58 4.91
C ASN A 47 15.44 -9.33 4.60
N PHE A 48 14.60 -10.36 4.65
CA PHE A 48 13.16 -10.25 4.41
C PHE A 48 12.52 -9.15 5.27
N SER A 49 12.88 -9.05 6.55
CA SER A 49 12.33 -8.05 7.47
C SER A 49 12.61 -6.62 7.01
N LEU A 50 13.83 -6.33 6.59
CA LEU A 50 14.22 -5.02 6.07
C LEU A 50 13.47 -4.70 4.77
N ARG A 51 13.37 -5.68 3.87
CA ARG A 51 12.62 -5.52 2.61
C ARG A 51 11.15 -5.21 2.86
N ALA A 52 10.52 -5.94 3.78
CA ALA A 52 9.13 -5.72 4.14
C ALA A 52 8.90 -4.30 4.67
N ILE A 53 9.69 -3.86 5.64
CA ILE A 53 9.58 -2.51 6.21
C ILE A 53 9.79 -1.43 5.15
N VAL A 54 10.87 -1.52 4.38
CA VAL A 54 11.20 -0.49 3.36
C VAL A 54 10.16 -0.45 2.25
N SER A 55 9.72 -1.60 1.75
CA SER A 55 8.69 -1.64 0.69
C SER A 55 7.34 -1.11 1.18
N THR A 56 6.96 -1.40 2.42
CA THR A 56 5.74 -0.85 3.04
C THR A 56 5.85 0.67 3.19
N LEU A 57 6.94 1.19 3.72
CA LEU A 57 7.14 2.63 3.86
C LEU A 57 7.04 3.36 2.52
N ILE A 58 7.61 2.80 1.46
CA ILE A 58 7.54 3.39 0.12
C ILE A 58 6.13 3.29 -0.45
N GLY A 59 5.46 2.14 -0.31
CA GLY A 59 4.07 1.95 -0.73
C GLY A 59 3.13 2.93 -0.04
N GLU A 60 3.22 3.06 1.29
CA GLU A 60 2.42 3.99 2.09
C GLU A 60 2.73 5.46 1.79
N SER A 61 4.00 5.76 1.47
CA SER A 61 4.39 7.11 1.04
C SER A 61 3.75 7.52 -0.28
N ALA A 62 3.35 6.57 -1.11
CA ALA A 62 2.63 6.83 -2.35
C ALA A 62 1.10 6.77 -2.19
N ASP A 63 0.59 5.82 -1.42
CA ASP A 63 -0.85 5.60 -1.19
C ASP A 63 -1.53 6.81 -0.56
N SER A 64 -1.04 7.26 0.59
CA SER A 64 -1.68 8.33 1.36
C SER A 64 -1.71 9.69 0.64
N PRO A 65 -0.63 10.18 -0.01
CA PRO A 65 -0.67 11.42 -0.80
C PRO A 65 -1.60 11.35 -2.02
N ILE A 66 -1.93 10.17 -2.51
CA ILE A 66 -2.88 9.99 -3.61
C ILE A 66 -4.31 9.96 -3.05
N PHE A 67 -4.55 9.20 -1.99
CA PHE A 67 -5.86 9.00 -1.42
C PHE A 67 -6.46 10.30 -0.84
N PHE A 68 -5.76 10.94 0.09
CA PHE A 68 -6.31 12.07 0.85
C PHE A 68 -6.68 13.28 -0.03
N PRO A 69 -5.88 13.72 -0.99
CA PRO A 69 -6.29 14.81 -1.87
C PRO A 69 -7.49 14.45 -2.73
N ILE A 70 -7.56 13.24 -3.29
CA ILE A 70 -8.69 12.83 -4.13
C ILE A 70 -9.97 12.73 -3.29
N ALA A 71 -9.89 12.11 -2.11
CA ALA A 71 -11.04 11.91 -1.24
C ALA A 71 -11.57 13.20 -0.63
N PHE A 72 -10.67 14.08 -0.16
CA PHE A 72 -11.01 15.19 0.71
C PHE A 72 -10.64 16.59 0.19
N ALA A 73 -10.12 16.73 -1.04
CA ALA A 73 -9.82 18.05 -1.59
C ALA A 73 -11.08 18.93 -1.64
N GLY A 74 -10.96 20.16 -1.11
CA GLY A 74 -12.07 21.10 -1.00
C GLY A 74 -12.95 20.93 0.25
N LEU A 75 -12.73 19.88 1.05
CA LEU A 75 -13.49 19.60 2.28
C LEU A 75 -12.63 19.84 3.54
N ILE A 76 -11.35 19.55 3.45
CA ILE A 76 -10.40 19.66 4.56
C ILE A 76 -9.24 20.56 4.14
N PRO A 77 -8.76 21.45 5.02
CA PRO A 77 -7.60 22.28 4.75
C PRO A 77 -6.33 21.46 4.45
N ALA A 78 -5.48 21.95 3.55
CA ALA A 78 -4.26 21.25 3.12
C ALA A 78 -3.32 20.87 4.29
N GLY A 79 -3.23 21.74 5.33
CA GLY A 79 -2.42 21.44 6.52
C GLY A 79 -2.90 20.23 7.29
N GLU A 80 -4.21 20.06 7.45
CA GLU A 80 -4.81 18.89 8.11
C GLU A 80 -4.65 17.62 7.28
N LEU A 81 -4.75 17.73 5.95
CA LEU A 81 -4.46 16.61 5.05
C LEU A 81 -3.03 16.10 5.22
N LEU A 82 -2.05 16.98 5.33
CA LEU A 82 -0.65 16.59 5.56
C LEU A 82 -0.46 15.88 6.89
N ILE A 83 -1.12 16.32 7.95
CA ILE A 83 -1.10 15.67 9.26
C ILE A 83 -1.73 14.27 9.15
N MET A 84 -2.85 14.15 8.47
CA MET A 84 -3.51 12.85 8.25
C MET A 84 -2.62 11.88 7.47
N ILE A 85 -1.97 12.34 6.41
CA ILE A 85 -1.01 11.54 5.63
C ILE A 85 0.13 11.03 6.51
N GLY A 86 0.76 11.91 7.27
CA GLY A 86 1.86 11.58 8.17
C GLY A 86 1.44 10.60 9.27
N THR A 87 0.30 10.82 9.92
CA THR A 87 -0.24 9.95 10.96
C THR A 87 -0.56 8.56 10.42
N GLN A 88 -1.20 8.47 9.27
CA GLN A 88 -1.49 7.20 8.59
C GLN A 88 -0.21 6.41 8.27
N ALA A 89 0.79 7.06 7.69
CA ALA A 89 2.05 6.42 7.35
C ALA A 89 2.75 5.84 8.60
N VAL A 90 2.77 6.60 9.70
CA VAL A 90 3.35 6.15 10.98
C VAL A 90 2.57 4.97 11.56
N LEU A 91 1.25 5.05 11.64
CA LEU A 91 0.42 3.98 12.23
C LEU A 91 0.50 2.69 11.42
N LYS A 92 0.46 2.75 10.11
CA LYS A 92 0.59 1.59 9.23
C LYS A 92 1.97 0.96 9.33
N SER A 93 3.03 1.76 9.39
CA SER A 93 4.40 1.27 9.58
C SER A 93 4.59 0.60 10.94
N LEU A 94 4.02 1.15 12.01
CA LEU A 94 4.03 0.51 13.33
C LEU A 94 3.30 -0.83 13.32
N TYR A 95 2.14 -0.90 12.69
CA TYR A 95 1.39 -2.14 12.53
C TYR A 95 2.20 -3.20 11.78
N GLU A 96 2.85 -2.83 10.67
CA GLU A 96 3.71 -3.72 9.90
C GLU A 96 4.85 -4.29 10.76
N VAL A 97 5.52 -3.46 11.56
CA VAL A 97 6.59 -3.90 12.46
C VAL A 97 6.09 -4.90 13.51
N ILE A 98 4.88 -4.69 14.05
CA ILE A 98 4.26 -5.59 15.03
C ILE A 98 3.89 -6.93 14.39
N ILE A 99 3.35 -6.90 13.17
CA ILE A 99 2.92 -8.11 12.44
C ILE A 99 4.10 -8.85 11.79
N LEU A 100 5.22 -8.21 11.59
CA LEU A 100 6.38 -8.77 10.90
C LEU A 100 6.83 -10.16 11.39
N PRO A 101 6.90 -10.47 12.70
CA PRO A 101 7.26 -11.81 13.17
C PRO A 101 6.33 -12.90 12.66
N VAL A 102 5.02 -12.61 12.58
CA VAL A 102 4.01 -13.53 12.05
C VAL A 102 4.21 -13.72 10.55
N THR A 103 4.37 -12.62 9.82
CA THR A 103 4.61 -12.62 8.36
C THR A 103 5.85 -13.43 8.01
N ILE A 104 6.95 -13.26 8.74
CA ILE A 104 8.19 -14.04 8.52
C ILE A 104 7.93 -15.54 8.69
N ARG A 105 7.20 -15.94 9.71
CA ARG A 105 6.87 -17.37 9.95
C ARG A 105 6.05 -17.93 8.80
N VAL A 106 5.03 -17.21 8.38
CA VAL A 106 4.14 -17.62 7.26
C VAL A 106 4.94 -17.76 5.96
N VAL A 107 5.77 -16.78 5.62
CA VAL A 107 6.59 -16.82 4.40
C VAL A 107 7.59 -17.99 4.43
N LYS A 108 8.24 -18.23 5.57
CA LYS A 108 9.14 -19.39 5.73
C LYS A 108 8.41 -20.71 5.55
N TYR A 109 7.20 -20.81 6.09
CA TYR A 109 6.36 -22.01 5.92
C TYR A 109 5.99 -22.23 4.46
N ILE A 110 5.50 -21.19 3.77
CA ILE A 110 5.12 -21.27 2.36
C ILE A 110 6.32 -21.69 1.50
N LYS A 111 7.48 -21.06 1.67
CA LYS A 111 8.71 -21.42 0.95
C LYS A 111 9.14 -22.86 1.19
N LYS A 112 8.93 -23.38 2.40
CA LYS A 112 9.23 -24.77 2.74
C LYS A 112 8.27 -25.75 2.05
N VAL A 113 7.00 -25.38 1.93
CA VAL A 113 5.97 -26.22 1.29
C VAL A 113 6.12 -26.21 -0.23
N ASP A 114 6.28 -25.02 -0.83
CA ASP A 114 6.39 -24.88 -2.29
C ASP A 114 7.76 -25.31 -2.85
N GLY A 115 8.80 -25.30 -2.01
CA GLY A 115 10.15 -25.66 -2.42
C GLY A 115 10.80 -24.70 -3.41
N ASN A 116 10.17 -23.58 -3.74
CA ASN A 116 10.60 -22.61 -4.74
C ASN A 116 10.79 -21.21 -4.15
N ASP A 117 11.86 -20.56 -4.58
CA ASP A 117 12.11 -19.14 -4.32
C ASP A 117 12.29 -18.40 -5.67
N VAL A 118 11.23 -17.73 -6.12
CA VAL A 118 11.16 -17.08 -7.44
C VAL A 118 11.71 -15.67 -7.39
N TYR A 119 12.47 -15.27 -8.42
CA TYR A 119 13.02 -13.93 -8.61
C TYR A 119 12.50 -13.30 -9.90
N ASP A 120 12.02 -12.05 -9.82
CA ASP A 120 11.51 -11.29 -10.97
C ASP A 120 12.66 -10.65 -11.77
N LEU A 121 13.46 -11.48 -12.42
CA LEU A 121 14.53 -11.04 -13.30
C LEU A 121 13.96 -10.70 -14.67
N GLY A 122 14.10 -9.45 -15.10
CA GLY A 122 13.64 -8.99 -16.41
C GLY A 122 12.13 -8.76 -16.54
N THR A 123 11.36 -8.88 -15.46
CA THR A 123 9.92 -8.66 -15.46
C THR A 123 9.57 -7.20 -15.71
N SER A 124 8.63 -6.95 -16.60
CA SER A 124 8.07 -5.61 -16.87
C SER A 124 6.92 -5.33 -15.88
N TYR A 125 7.04 -4.26 -15.11
CA TYR A 125 6.00 -3.82 -14.17
C TYR A 125 4.99 -2.84 -14.78
N ASN A 126 4.91 -2.78 -16.12
CA ASN A 126 3.92 -1.97 -16.81
C ASN A 126 2.56 -2.68 -16.78
N ILE A 127 1.63 -2.18 -15.97
CA ILE A 127 0.28 -2.74 -15.81
C ILE A 127 -0.56 -2.74 -17.11
N LEU A 128 -0.17 -1.94 -18.09
CA LEU A 128 -0.85 -1.88 -19.39
C LEU A 128 -0.33 -2.91 -20.39
N LYS A 129 0.77 -3.59 -20.08
CA LYS A 129 1.35 -4.65 -20.92
C LYS A 129 0.82 -6.02 -20.50
N VAL A 130 -0.33 -6.38 -21.04
CA VAL A 130 -0.98 -7.68 -20.78
C VAL A 130 -0.29 -8.87 -21.46
N LYS A 131 0.63 -8.61 -22.41
CA LYS A 131 1.26 -9.67 -23.22
C LYS A 131 2.43 -10.40 -22.54
N ASP A 132 2.89 -9.94 -21.39
CA ASP A 132 4.06 -10.50 -20.68
C ASP A 132 3.64 -11.27 -19.40
N ILE A 133 2.36 -11.66 -19.30
CA ILE A 133 1.81 -12.47 -18.20
C ILE A 133 1.77 -13.93 -18.61
#